data_8c2338ba77515f080032921913b48939
#
_entry.id   8c2338ba77515f080032921913b48939
#
_cell.length_a   1.000
_cell.length_b   1.000
_cell.length_c   1.000
_cell.angle_alpha   90.00
_cell.angle_beta   90.00
_cell.angle_gamma   90.00
#
_symmetry.space_group_name_H-M   'P 1'
#
loop_
_entity.id
_entity.type
_entity.pdbx_description
1 polymer ?
#
loop_
_entity_poly.entity_id
_entity_poly.type
_entity_poly.pdbx_seq_one_letter_code
_entity_poly.pdbx_strand_id
1 'polypeptide(L)'
;MQMRFVSVGLGLCAVCGFAQAQWDPFNGDWGKEDPRDLRVMTWNVEDGICSTNDKGNTFSDWNALVRIVAALQPDVLILQECGDNSGNNTGSGVDSVSTLETVADLFINGGNDPFEGGTVGSYTKLFVPSYDLPYVFASTNSDGFNRNMIMSRYPFADINGGGAELSNFVVLPDAYQAGGNGGIRGFMFAEIDLPDESYAGDLVVGNAHLKAGGSSDDFEQRETAAFNTAYFIDYYYNGAGTGVSDPNSRVAVPSVGEVLDEHTPVIWGGDLNQNPSSTSPNSIMTRAEFFGGTDGTDRDRSDASFSNASQPVSGDTSTQGSSSRLDYICWQDSIAQVRREFIFRSSGSNMNTGRLPFPVNSFPTNPLSASSLASDHRPVIVDFILPEPAGDPCPAPPDYNDDNIINFFDVSAFLGAFSNQDPSADITGDGSFDFFDVSVFLGLYSDGCP
;
A
#
# COMPACT_ATOMS: atom_id res chain seq x y z
N MET A 1 -20.95 -67.64 -3.40
CA MET A 1 -20.94 -66.74 -2.23
C MET A 1 -19.64 -65.94 -2.32
N GLN A 2 -19.71 -64.77 -3.00
CA GLN A 2 -18.54 -63.90 -3.22
C GLN A 2 -18.68 -62.73 -2.26
N MET A 3 -17.73 -62.58 -1.33
CA MET A 3 -17.61 -61.45 -0.45
C MET A 3 -16.97 -60.29 -1.22
N ARG A 4 -17.68 -59.16 -1.30
CA ARG A 4 -17.12 -57.88 -1.77
C ARG A 4 -16.54 -57.13 -0.55
N PHE A 5 -15.26 -56.86 -0.59
CA PHE A 5 -14.63 -55.92 0.34
C PHE A 5 -14.90 -54.48 -0.12
N VAL A 6 -15.51 -53.70 0.73
CA VAL A 6 -15.64 -52.24 0.57
C VAL A 6 -14.43 -51.61 1.25
N SER A 7 -13.55 -51.03 0.46
CA SER A 7 -12.46 -50.18 0.98
C SER A 7 -13.02 -48.79 1.29
N VAL A 8 -13.07 -48.43 2.55
CA VAL A 8 -13.30 -47.08 3.00
C VAL A 8 -11.96 -46.34 2.95
N GLY A 9 -11.80 -45.49 1.95
CA GLY A 9 -10.66 -44.57 1.88
C GLY A 9 -10.88 -43.43 2.86
N LEU A 10 -10.11 -43.36 3.94
CA LEU A 10 -9.96 -42.15 4.74
C LEU A 10 -9.22 -41.11 3.87
N GLY A 11 -9.95 -40.12 3.39
CA GLY A 11 -9.35 -38.89 2.86
C GLY A 11 -8.74 -38.10 4.01
N LEU A 12 -7.42 -38.07 4.12
CA LEU A 12 -6.73 -37.07 4.90
C LEU A 12 -6.93 -35.71 4.22
N CYS A 13 -7.83 -34.88 4.69
CA CYS A 13 -7.78 -33.44 4.43
C CYS A 13 -6.50 -32.92 5.08
N ALA A 14 -5.47 -32.70 4.26
CA ALA A 14 -4.35 -31.88 4.65
C ALA A 14 -4.90 -30.44 4.78
N VAL A 15 -5.16 -30.02 6.01
CA VAL A 15 -5.30 -28.61 6.32
C VAL A 15 -3.92 -28.00 6.00
N CYS A 16 -3.80 -27.40 4.82
CA CYS A 16 -2.71 -26.47 4.55
C CYS A 16 -2.90 -25.28 5.50
N GLY A 17 -2.34 -25.40 6.69
CA GLY A 17 -2.14 -24.23 7.53
C GLY A 17 -1.28 -23.25 6.71
N PHE A 18 -1.87 -22.16 6.28
CA PHE A 18 -1.11 -21.02 5.83
C PHE A 18 -0.22 -20.63 7.01
N ALA A 19 1.11 -20.75 6.83
CA ALA A 19 2.03 -20.15 7.77
C ALA A 19 1.68 -18.67 7.78
N GLN A 20 1.12 -18.16 8.87
CA GLN A 20 0.93 -16.73 9.07
C GLN A 20 2.29 -16.10 8.83
N ALA A 21 2.33 -15.11 7.94
CA ALA A 21 3.51 -14.31 7.76
C ALA A 21 3.85 -13.70 9.11
N GLN A 22 5.00 -14.07 9.65
CA GLN A 22 5.36 -13.69 11.00
C GLN A 22 6.24 -12.45 10.93
N TRP A 23 5.91 -11.46 11.73
CA TRP A 23 6.78 -10.29 11.90
C TRP A 23 7.78 -10.55 13.02
N ASP A 24 9.01 -10.82 12.65
CA ASP A 24 10.16 -10.88 13.56
C ASP A 24 11.45 -10.51 12.82
N PRO A 25 11.74 -9.20 12.62
CA PRO A 25 12.94 -8.76 11.92
C PRO A 25 14.25 -9.20 12.58
N PHE A 26 14.23 -9.56 13.88
CA PHE A 26 15.40 -10.10 14.56
C PHE A 26 15.73 -11.51 14.11
N ASN A 27 14.76 -12.22 13.54
CA ASN A 27 14.92 -13.58 12.97
C ASN A 27 14.76 -13.61 11.44
N GLY A 28 14.66 -12.45 10.79
CA GLY A 28 14.60 -12.36 9.32
C GLY A 28 13.18 -12.40 8.73
N ASP A 29 12.17 -12.36 9.57
CA ASP A 29 10.77 -12.37 9.16
C ASP A 29 10.22 -10.94 9.11
N TRP A 30 10.00 -10.46 7.88
CA TRP A 30 9.56 -9.09 7.58
C TRP A 30 8.17 -9.06 6.93
N GLY A 31 7.42 -10.13 7.05
CA GLY A 31 6.08 -10.26 6.53
C GLY A 31 5.07 -9.36 7.24
N LYS A 32 3.86 -9.28 6.71
CA LYS A 32 2.73 -8.66 7.41
C LYS A 32 2.40 -9.45 8.68
N GLU A 33 1.92 -8.78 9.71
CA GLU A 33 1.40 -9.45 10.91
C GLU A 33 0.03 -10.06 10.65
N ASP A 34 -0.82 -9.33 9.97
CA ASP A 34 -2.10 -9.79 9.46
C ASP A 34 -2.06 -9.76 7.92
N PRO A 35 -2.40 -10.85 7.22
CA PRO A 35 -2.41 -10.88 5.76
C PRO A 35 -3.43 -9.89 5.14
N ARG A 36 -4.44 -9.46 5.90
CA ARG A 36 -5.44 -8.47 5.49
C ARG A 36 -4.94 -7.03 5.57
N ASP A 37 -3.83 -6.77 6.28
CA ASP A 37 -3.26 -5.44 6.27
C ASP A 37 -2.89 -5.02 4.86
N LEU A 38 -3.20 -3.78 4.50
CA LEU A 38 -2.73 -3.20 3.23
C LEU A 38 -1.31 -2.67 3.41
N ARG A 39 -0.35 -3.29 2.74
CA ARG A 39 1.05 -2.81 2.76
C ARG A 39 1.30 -1.81 1.66
N VAL A 40 1.56 -0.56 2.05
CA VAL A 40 2.00 0.51 1.15
C VAL A 40 3.50 0.75 1.34
N MET A 41 4.23 0.86 0.24
CA MET A 41 5.67 1.11 0.23
C MET A 41 5.99 2.27 -0.70
N THR A 42 6.70 3.28 -0.20
CA THR A 42 7.26 4.34 -1.05
C THR A 42 8.77 4.22 -1.14
N TRP A 43 9.32 4.50 -2.33
CA TRP A 43 10.76 4.43 -2.56
C TRP A 43 11.22 5.29 -3.74
N ASN A 44 12.14 6.19 -3.49
CA ASN A 44 12.95 6.81 -4.54
C ASN A 44 14.01 5.79 -4.98
N VAL A 45 13.99 5.39 -6.25
CA VAL A 45 14.80 4.29 -6.78
C VAL A 45 16.05 4.74 -7.53
N GLU A 46 16.38 6.02 -7.51
CA GLU A 46 17.62 6.57 -8.07
C GLU A 46 17.89 6.04 -9.49
N ASP A 47 16.94 6.22 -10.40
CA ASP A 47 16.97 5.71 -11.78
C ASP A 47 17.06 4.17 -11.91
N GLY A 48 16.94 3.44 -10.81
CA GLY A 48 17.15 1.99 -10.76
C GLY A 48 16.13 1.15 -11.52
N ILE A 49 14.98 1.74 -11.89
CA ILE A 49 14.03 1.16 -12.83
C ILE A 49 14.15 1.92 -14.13
N CYS A 50 14.44 1.23 -15.22
CA CYS A 50 14.67 1.77 -16.55
C CYS A 50 16.02 2.49 -16.78
N SER A 51 16.94 2.43 -15.83
CA SER A 51 18.30 2.94 -16.06
C SER A 51 19.16 1.96 -16.86
N THR A 52 20.44 2.31 -17.04
CA THR A 52 21.44 1.51 -17.75
C THR A 52 21.77 0.17 -17.11
N ASN A 53 20.87 -0.36 -16.34
CA ASN A 53 21.08 -1.59 -15.61
C ASN A 53 21.15 -2.78 -16.53
N ASP A 54 22.25 -3.50 -16.46
CA ASP A 54 22.29 -4.86 -16.95
C ASP A 54 21.40 -5.76 -16.07
N LYS A 55 20.15 -5.92 -16.51
CA LYS A 55 19.15 -6.74 -15.83
C LYS A 55 19.51 -8.23 -15.81
N GLY A 56 20.49 -8.62 -16.59
CA GLY A 56 21.13 -9.94 -16.53
C GLY A 56 22.20 -10.06 -15.44
N ASN A 57 22.72 -8.94 -14.93
CA ASN A 57 23.80 -8.93 -13.95
C ASN A 57 23.29 -9.23 -12.54
N THR A 58 23.95 -10.14 -11.87
CA THR A 58 23.60 -10.53 -10.49
C THR A 58 24.06 -9.54 -9.42
N PHE A 59 24.87 -8.55 -9.78
CA PHE A 59 25.45 -7.56 -8.86
C PHE A 59 24.95 -6.14 -9.12
N SER A 60 23.85 -5.97 -9.86
CA SER A 60 23.29 -4.69 -10.21
C SER A 60 22.35 -4.16 -9.11
N ASP A 61 22.08 -2.87 -9.15
CA ASP A 61 21.02 -2.17 -8.43
C ASP A 61 19.65 -2.78 -8.77
N TRP A 62 19.37 -3.09 -10.04
CA TRP A 62 18.18 -3.82 -10.45
C TRP A 62 17.95 -5.11 -9.65
N ASN A 63 18.97 -5.96 -9.53
CA ASN A 63 18.85 -7.20 -8.75
C ASN A 63 18.61 -6.92 -7.25
N ALA A 64 19.18 -5.85 -6.72
CA ALA A 64 18.97 -5.44 -5.33
C ALA A 64 17.54 -4.91 -5.12
N LEU A 65 17.04 -4.05 -6.03
CA LEU A 65 15.67 -3.55 -6.03
C LEU A 65 14.65 -4.69 -6.09
N VAL A 66 14.79 -5.58 -7.07
CA VAL A 66 13.92 -6.76 -7.24
C VAL A 66 13.84 -7.59 -5.96
N ARG A 67 14.99 -7.89 -5.33
CA ARG A 67 15.01 -8.71 -4.11
C ARG A 67 14.37 -8.04 -2.92
N ILE A 68 14.52 -6.72 -2.78
CA ILE A 68 13.89 -5.98 -1.69
C ILE A 68 12.37 -5.94 -1.88
N VAL A 69 11.88 -5.66 -3.09
CA VAL A 69 10.45 -5.70 -3.37
C VAL A 69 9.87 -7.10 -3.20
N ALA A 70 10.56 -8.13 -3.72
CA ALA A 70 10.15 -9.52 -3.53
C ALA A 70 10.12 -9.96 -2.06
N ALA A 71 11.02 -9.43 -1.22
CA ALA A 71 11.07 -9.72 0.21
C ALA A 71 9.95 -9.04 0.99
N LEU A 72 9.64 -7.80 0.66
CA LEU A 72 8.68 -6.98 1.40
C LEU A 72 7.24 -7.12 0.89
N GLN A 73 7.05 -7.46 -0.37
CA GLN A 73 5.78 -7.75 -1.02
C GLN A 73 4.70 -6.68 -0.75
N PRO A 74 4.93 -5.39 -1.10
CA PRO A 74 3.90 -4.37 -0.94
C PRO A 74 2.67 -4.68 -1.80
N ASP A 75 1.48 -4.31 -1.31
CA ASP A 75 0.26 -4.35 -2.12
C ASP A 75 0.18 -3.14 -3.06
N VAL A 76 0.72 -2.01 -2.59
CA VAL A 76 0.88 -0.77 -3.38
C VAL A 76 2.31 -0.29 -3.27
N LEU A 77 2.96 -0.09 -4.41
CA LEU A 77 4.34 0.38 -4.53
C LEU A 77 4.37 1.75 -5.21
N ILE A 78 4.85 2.75 -4.48
CA ILE A 78 4.93 4.15 -4.89
C ILE A 78 6.39 4.48 -5.17
N LEU A 79 6.74 4.76 -6.42
CA LEU A 79 8.11 4.93 -6.86
C LEU A 79 8.39 6.33 -7.39
N GLN A 80 9.54 6.89 -7.00
CA GLN A 80 10.08 8.14 -7.53
C GLN A 80 11.38 7.87 -8.25
N GLU A 81 11.75 8.76 -9.15
CA GLU A 81 12.94 8.66 -10.02
C GLU A 81 12.95 7.38 -10.86
N CYS A 82 11.81 7.10 -11.50
CA CYS A 82 11.71 6.01 -12.46
C CYS A 82 12.10 6.49 -13.85
N GLY A 83 13.00 5.76 -14.50
CA GLY A 83 13.56 6.14 -15.78
C GLY A 83 14.57 7.27 -15.66
N ASP A 84 15.22 7.57 -16.76
CA ASP A 84 16.16 8.66 -16.85
C ASP A 84 16.18 9.28 -18.25
N ASN A 85 17.09 10.22 -18.50
CA ASN A 85 17.31 10.81 -19.81
C ASN A 85 18.71 10.50 -20.37
N SER A 86 19.42 9.53 -19.82
CA SER A 86 20.83 9.26 -20.14
C SER A 86 21.03 8.39 -21.37
N GLY A 87 19.98 7.93 -22.01
CA GLY A 87 20.08 7.16 -23.25
C GLY A 87 20.54 5.72 -23.02
N ASN A 88 19.97 5.07 -22.04
CA ASN A 88 20.17 3.66 -21.65
C ASN A 88 19.57 2.65 -22.66
N ASN A 89 19.71 2.90 -23.93
CA ASN A 89 19.08 2.21 -25.07
C ASN A 89 17.55 2.31 -25.12
N THR A 90 16.91 3.00 -24.18
CA THR A 90 15.47 3.31 -24.24
C THR A 90 15.16 4.52 -25.11
N GLY A 91 16.18 5.22 -25.57
CA GLY A 91 16.10 6.41 -26.40
C GLY A 91 16.99 7.53 -25.89
N SER A 92 16.84 8.74 -26.46
CA SER A 92 17.49 9.95 -25.97
C SER A 92 16.44 10.87 -25.36
N GLY A 93 16.61 11.26 -24.12
CA GLY A 93 15.66 12.07 -23.38
C GLY A 93 14.90 11.23 -22.34
N VAL A 94 13.92 11.84 -21.70
CA VAL A 94 13.13 11.20 -20.63
C VAL A 94 12.42 9.97 -21.17
N ASP A 95 12.55 8.85 -20.46
CA ASP A 95 11.87 7.62 -20.80
C ASP A 95 10.35 7.82 -20.92
N SER A 96 9.77 7.20 -21.94
CA SER A 96 8.33 7.30 -22.17
C SER A 96 7.53 6.47 -21.16
N VAL A 97 6.26 6.80 -20.98
CA VAL A 97 5.33 6.01 -20.18
C VAL A 97 5.35 4.54 -20.62
N SER A 98 5.27 4.27 -21.92
CA SER A 98 5.27 2.89 -22.44
C SER A 98 6.61 2.17 -22.24
N THR A 99 7.72 2.89 -22.18
CA THR A 99 9.02 2.31 -21.80
C THR A 99 8.99 1.86 -20.35
N LEU A 100 8.54 2.73 -19.45
CA LEU A 100 8.44 2.40 -18.01
C LEU A 100 7.47 1.24 -17.74
N GLU A 101 6.32 1.21 -18.40
CA GLU A 101 5.36 0.10 -18.29
C GLU A 101 6.01 -1.24 -18.73
N THR A 102 6.76 -1.22 -19.83
CA THR A 102 7.49 -2.39 -20.30
C THR A 102 8.55 -2.84 -19.30
N VAL A 103 9.30 -1.91 -18.73
CA VAL A 103 10.33 -2.22 -17.74
C VAL A 103 9.72 -2.67 -16.41
N ALA A 104 8.58 -2.12 -16.01
CA ALA A 104 7.82 -2.59 -14.85
C ALA A 104 7.35 -4.05 -15.03
N ASP A 105 6.90 -4.42 -16.23
CA ASP A 105 6.56 -5.82 -16.55
C ASP A 105 7.80 -6.73 -16.44
N LEU A 106 8.94 -6.30 -16.95
CA LEU A 106 10.20 -7.04 -16.80
C LEU A 106 10.62 -7.17 -15.33
N PHE A 107 10.37 -6.15 -14.52
CA PHE A 107 10.68 -6.15 -13.09
C PHE A 107 9.88 -7.20 -12.32
N ILE A 108 8.64 -7.40 -12.70
CA ILE A 108 7.74 -8.37 -12.09
C ILE A 108 7.88 -9.77 -12.69
N ASN A 109 7.82 -9.87 -14.02
CA ASN A 109 7.64 -11.13 -14.74
C ASN A 109 8.94 -11.67 -15.37
N GLY A 110 9.97 -10.83 -15.52
CA GLY A 110 11.17 -11.18 -16.28
C GLY A 110 10.86 -11.26 -17.78
N GLY A 111 11.80 -11.78 -18.52
CA GLY A 111 11.66 -11.95 -19.97
C GLY A 111 12.90 -11.48 -20.73
N ASN A 112 12.72 -11.19 -22.03
CA ASN A 112 13.75 -10.61 -22.85
C ASN A 112 13.70 -9.08 -22.73
N ASP A 113 14.84 -8.46 -22.44
CA ASP A 113 14.95 -7.01 -22.39
C ASP A 113 14.98 -6.43 -23.83
N PRO A 114 13.98 -5.68 -24.27
CA PRO A 114 13.95 -5.12 -25.61
C PRO A 114 14.88 -3.92 -25.79
N PHE A 115 15.40 -3.35 -24.70
CA PHE A 115 16.24 -2.15 -24.71
C PHE A 115 17.73 -2.50 -24.67
N GLU A 116 18.15 -3.23 -23.65
CA GLU A 116 19.54 -3.63 -23.47
C GLU A 116 19.86 -4.96 -24.17
N GLY A 117 18.85 -5.73 -24.52
CA GLY A 117 19.00 -7.10 -25.04
C GLY A 117 19.29 -8.13 -23.97
N GLY A 118 19.26 -9.40 -24.36
CA GLY A 118 19.46 -10.49 -23.41
C GLY A 118 18.21 -10.85 -22.61
N THR A 119 18.41 -11.59 -21.53
CA THR A 119 17.33 -12.06 -20.66
C THR A 119 17.49 -11.46 -19.26
N VAL A 120 16.39 -10.96 -18.71
CA VAL A 120 16.35 -10.47 -17.33
C VAL A 120 16.73 -11.59 -16.37
N GLY A 121 17.82 -11.42 -15.63
CA GLY A 121 18.36 -12.42 -14.71
C GLY A 121 17.74 -12.39 -13.31
N SER A 122 17.02 -11.31 -12.97
CA SER A 122 16.39 -11.12 -11.68
C SER A 122 15.06 -10.39 -11.87
N TYR A 123 13.98 -10.93 -11.31
CA TYR A 123 12.64 -10.40 -11.35
C TYR A 123 11.84 -10.92 -10.14
N THR A 124 10.79 -10.24 -9.74
CA THR A 124 10.12 -10.53 -8.47
C THR A 124 9.52 -11.92 -8.42
N LYS A 125 8.85 -12.38 -9.49
CA LYS A 125 8.27 -13.73 -9.56
C LYS A 125 9.31 -14.87 -9.62
N LEU A 126 10.57 -14.57 -9.92
CA LEU A 126 11.63 -15.55 -9.77
C LEU A 126 11.80 -16.00 -8.31
N PHE A 127 11.64 -15.07 -7.38
CA PHE A 127 11.82 -15.31 -5.95
C PHE A 127 10.51 -15.63 -5.24
N VAL A 128 9.41 -14.99 -5.65
CA VAL A 128 8.07 -15.17 -5.07
C VAL A 128 7.05 -15.33 -6.21
N PRO A 129 6.84 -16.55 -6.72
CA PRO A 129 6.01 -16.79 -7.91
C PRO A 129 4.55 -16.36 -7.77
N SER A 130 4.01 -16.30 -6.55
CA SER A 130 2.64 -15.90 -6.26
C SER A 130 2.47 -14.38 -6.10
N TYR A 131 3.57 -13.62 -5.99
CA TYR A 131 3.50 -12.17 -5.83
C TYR A 131 3.41 -11.49 -7.18
N ASP A 132 2.48 -10.52 -7.30
CA ASP A 132 2.26 -9.74 -8.52
C ASP A 132 1.86 -8.32 -8.21
N LEU A 133 2.23 -7.40 -9.11
CA LEU A 133 1.75 -6.02 -9.18
C LEU A 133 1.36 -5.74 -10.64
N PRO A 134 0.22 -6.27 -11.10
CA PRO A 134 -0.12 -6.25 -12.53
C PRO A 134 -0.61 -4.89 -13.02
N TYR A 135 -0.99 -3.99 -12.12
CA TYR A 135 -1.51 -2.67 -12.47
C TYR A 135 -0.41 -1.63 -12.30
N VAL A 136 -0.08 -0.95 -13.39
CA VAL A 136 1.03 0.01 -13.45
C VAL A 136 0.51 1.33 -13.98
N PHE A 137 0.75 2.41 -13.24
CA PHE A 137 0.48 3.77 -13.65
C PHE A 137 1.80 4.56 -13.61
N ALA A 138 2.34 4.88 -14.77
CA ALA A 138 3.50 5.76 -14.93
C ALA A 138 3.03 7.18 -15.24
N SER A 139 3.60 8.16 -14.52
CA SER A 139 3.22 9.57 -14.71
C SER A 139 3.36 10.01 -16.16
N THR A 140 2.32 10.62 -16.72
CA THR A 140 2.38 11.27 -18.03
C THR A 140 3.26 12.52 -18.03
N ASN A 141 3.51 13.08 -16.85
CA ASN A 141 4.40 14.22 -16.64
C ASN A 141 5.80 13.75 -16.23
N SER A 142 6.81 14.56 -16.52
CA SER A 142 8.18 14.36 -16.08
C SER A 142 8.80 15.69 -15.70
N ASP A 143 9.84 15.68 -14.90
CA ASP A 143 10.63 16.88 -14.57
C ASP A 143 11.67 17.24 -15.66
N GLY A 144 11.62 16.56 -16.78
CA GLY A 144 12.61 16.67 -17.87
C GLY A 144 13.76 15.65 -17.69
N PHE A 145 13.73 14.84 -16.63
CA PHE A 145 14.71 13.82 -16.31
C PHE A 145 14.06 12.48 -15.95
N ASN A 146 13.18 12.48 -14.97
CA ASN A 146 12.53 11.30 -14.39
C ASN A 146 11.00 11.38 -14.40
N ARG A 147 10.36 10.26 -14.07
CA ARG A 147 8.93 10.13 -13.82
C ARG A 147 8.66 9.44 -12.49
N ASN A 148 7.46 9.64 -11.97
CA ASN A 148 6.92 8.87 -10.84
C ASN A 148 6.07 7.71 -11.37
N MET A 149 5.91 6.65 -10.55
CA MET A 149 5.12 5.48 -10.91
C MET A 149 4.41 4.93 -9.68
N ILE A 150 3.21 4.39 -9.89
CA ILE A 150 2.45 3.60 -8.90
C ILE A 150 2.23 2.23 -9.49
N MET A 151 2.52 1.19 -8.72
CA MET A 151 2.21 -0.20 -9.08
C MET A 151 1.29 -0.78 -7.99
N SER A 152 0.27 -1.50 -8.40
CA SER A 152 -0.73 -2.05 -7.49
C SER A 152 -0.99 -3.53 -7.76
N ARG A 153 -1.31 -4.25 -6.68
CA ARG A 153 -1.87 -5.61 -6.74
C ARG A 153 -3.32 -5.60 -7.23
N TYR A 154 -4.04 -4.52 -6.95
CA TYR A 154 -5.46 -4.35 -7.20
C TYR A 154 -5.70 -3.42 -8.39
N PRO A 155 -6.83 -3.55 -9.12
CA PRO A 155 -7.11 -2.76 -10.30
C PRO A 155 -7.26 -1.28 -10.00
N PHE A 156 -6.93 -0.45 -10.98
CA PHE A 156 -7.33 0.95 -10.95
C PHE A 156 -8.80 1.06 -11.36
N ALA A 157 -9.56 1.87 -10.63
CA ALA A 157 -10.98 2.08 -10.86
C ALA A 157 -11.36 3.55 -10.68
N ASP A 158 -12.39 3.99 -11.39
CA ASP A 158 -12.95 5.33 -11.25
C ASP A 158 -14.03 5.32 -10.17
N ILE A 159 -13.58 5.47 -8.91
CA ILE A 159 -14.43 5.34 -7.73
C ILE A 159 -15.15 6.63 -7.35
N ASN A 160 -14.72 7.75 -7.92
CA ASN A 160 -15.33 9.07 -7.64
C ASN A 160 -15.94 9.73 -8.88
N GLY A 161 -15.94 9.10 -10.04
CA GLY A 161 -16.46 9.64 -11.30
C GLY A 161 -15.57 10.70 -11.96
N GLY A 162 -14.33 10.87 -11.48
CA GLY A 162 -13.38 11.88 -11.95
C GLY A 162 -12.28 11.35 -12.86
N GLY A 163 -12.17 10.04 -12.99
CA GLY A 163 -11.09 9.32 -13.68
C GLY A 163 -10.18 8.59 -12.73
N ALA A 164 -9.86 7.32 -13.05
CA ALA A 164 -9.10 6.42 -12.19
C ALA A 164 -7.65 6.86 -11.95
N GLU A 165 -7.07 7.56 -12.92
CA GLU A 165 -5.66 7.92 -12.92
C GLU A 165 -5.51 9.40 -13.22
N LEU A 166 -4.87 10.13 -12.34
CA LEU A 166 -4.59 11.54 -12.48
C LEU A 166 -3.11 11.82 -12.34
N SER A 167 -2.50 12.41 -13.36
CA SER A 167 -1.11 12.86 -13.31
C SER A 167 -1.02 14.32 -13.77
N ASN A 168 -0.54 15.19 -12.88
CA ASN A 168 -0.39 16.60 -13.16
C ASN A 168 0.83 17.18 -12.42
N PHE A 169 1.51 18.15 -13.03
CA PHE A 169 2.51 18.98 -12.35
C PHE A 169 1.87 20.08 -11.52
N VAL A 170 0.78 20.61 -12.06
CA VAL A 170 0.08 21.74 -11.50
C VAL A 170 -1.29 21.25 -11.15
N VAL A 171 -1.44 20.80 -9.93
CA VAL A 171 -2.72 20.36 -9.40
C VAL A 171 -3.68 21.57 -9.33
N LEU A 172 -3.15 22.74 -9.02
CA LEU A 172 -3.93 23.98 -8.90
C LEU A 172 -3.29 25.12 -9.69
N PRO A 173 -4.05 26.14 -10.14
CA PRO A 173 -3.56 27.25 -10.95
C PRO A 173 -2.39 28.04 -10.35
N ASP A 174 -2.35 28.18 -9.04
CA ASP A 174 -1.25 28.83 -8.31
C ASP A 174 -0.21 27.85 -7.82
N ALA A 175 -0.34 26.60 -8.27
CA ALA A 175 0.57 25.58 -7.88
C ALA A 175 1.93 25.84 -8.48
N TYR A 176 2.86 25.32 -7.83
CA TYR A 176 4.22 25.15 -8.20
C TYR A 176 4.37 24.58 -9.61
N GLN A 177 5.11 25.26 -10.46
CA GLN A 177 5.31 24.84 -11.83
C GLN A 177 6.56 23.97 -11.97
N ALA A 178 6.39 22.78 -12.44
CA ALA A 178 7.48 21.90 -12.82
C ALA A 178 8.25 22.44 -14.03
N GLY A 179 9.52 22.11 -14.11
CA GLY A 179 10.39 22.52 -15.19
C GLY A 179 10.85 23.98 -15.10
N GLY A 180 10.25 24.78 -14.24
CA GLY A 180 10.88 25.94 -13.67
C GLY A 180 11.92 25.51 -12.64
N ASN A 181 12.33 26.38 -11.77
CA ASN A 181 13.34 26.10 -10.77
C ASN A 181 12.87 25.05 -9.73
N GLY A 182 12.65 23.83 -10.14
CA GLY A 182 12.57 22.76 -9.23
C GLY A 182 11.23 22.10 -9.07
N GLY A 183 10.93 21.33 -10.02
CA GLY A 183 9.75 20.57 -10.19
C GLY A 183 9.29 19.71 -9.03
N ILE A 184 8.00 19.69 -8.92
CA ILE A 184 7.29 18.50 -8.53
C ILE A 184 7.44 17.59 -9.75
N ARG A 185 8.02 16.45 -9.57
CA ARG A 185 8.18 15.44 -10.60
C ARG A 185 6.89 14.67 -10.81
N GLY A 186 5.77 15.41 -10.98
CA GLY A 186 4.46 14.87 -11.18
C GLY A 186 3.78 14.44 -9.88
N PHE A 187 2.84 15.25 -9.43
CA PHE A 187 1.79 14.76 -8.54
C PHE A 187 0.93 13.78 -9.32
N MET A 188 0.71 12.61 -8.76
CA MET A 188 -0.17 11.63 -9.37
C MET A 188 -1.01 10.94 -8.30
N PHE A 189 -2.23 10.62 -8.67
CA PHE A 189 -3.15 9.83 -7.87
C PHE A 189 -3.72 8.71 -8.71
N ALA A 190 -3.99 7.58 -8.07
CA ALA A 190 -4.71 6.46 -8.65
C ALA A 190 -5.81 6.05 -7.68
N GLU A 191 -6.98 5.78 -8.21
CA GLU A 191 -8.09 5.18 -7.48
C GLU A 191 -8.01 3.68 -7.67
N ILE A 192 -8.01 2.94 -6.56
CA ILE A 192 -7.77 1.49 -6.53
C ILE A 192 -9.00 0.80 -5.95
N ASP A 193 -9.55 -0.13 -6.73
CA ASP A 193 -10.64 -1.02 -6.38
C ASP A 193 -10.10 -2.14 -5.49
N LEU A 194 -10.36 -2.06 -4.20
CA LEU A 194 -9.98 -3.09 -3.24
C LEU A 194 -11.03 -4.20 -3.19
N PRO A 195 -10.65 -5.46 -2.88
CA PRO A 195 -11.61 -6.56 -2.81
C PRO A 195 -12.67 -6.36 -1.71
N ASP A 196 -13.94 -6.29 -2.09
CA ASP A 196 -15.08 -6.11 -1.19
C ASP A 196 -15.17 -7.16 -0.08
N GLU A 197 -14.63 -8.36 -0.32
CA GLU A 197 -14.58 -9.42 0.69
C GLU A 197 -13.56 -9.17 1.81
N SER A 198 -12.66 -8.22 1.63
CA SER A 198 -11.57 -7.91 2.57
C SER A 198 -11.66 -6.52 3.14
N TYR A 199 -12.22 -5.56 2.38
CA TYR A 199 -12.24 -4.13 2.72
C TYR A 199 -13.64 -3.54 2.50
N ALA A 200 -14.07 -2.66 3.40
CA ALA A 200 -15.38 -2.02 3.32
C ALA A 200 -15.45 -0.90 2.27
N GLY A 201 -14.31 -0.38 1.88
CA GLY A 201 -14.16 0.67 0.89
C GLY A 201 -12.89 0.46 0.06
N ASP A 202 -12.67 1.40 -0.81
CA ASP A 202 -11.57 1.43 -1.77
C ASP A 202 -10.36 2.23 -1.27
N LEU A 203 -9.47 2.64 -2.16
CA LEU A 203 -8.27 3.39 -1.82
C LEU A 203 -7.99 4.45 -2.89
N VAL A 204 -7.70 5.68 -2.46
CA VAL A 204 -7.00 6.64 -3.29
C VAL A 204 -5.54 6.69 -2.87
N VAL A 205 -4.63 6.37 -3.80
CA VAL A 205 -3.19 6.42 -3.54
C VAL A 205 -2.52 7.54 -4.32
N GLY A 206 -1.66 8.32 -3.65
CA GLY A 206 -0.92 9.42 -4.27
C GLY A 206 0.58 9.20 -4.24
N ASN A 207 1.28 9.80 -5.21
CA ASN A 207 2.74 9.81 -5.32
C ASN A 207 3.25 11.23 -5.57
N ALA A 208 4.21 11.67 -4.78
CA ALA A 208 4.84 12.97 -4.90
C ALA A 208 6.36 12.86 -4.82
N HIS A 209 7.05 13.66 -5.63
CA HIS A 209 8.46 13.93 -5.47
C HIS A 209 8.66 15.44 -5.42
N LEU A 210 8.92 15.99 -4.23
CA LEU A 210 8.98 17.42 -4.03
C LEU A 210 10.36 17.99 -4.36
N LYS A 211 10.46 19.31 -4.37
CA LYS A 211 11.67 20.06 -4.70
C LYS A 211 12.85 19.69 -3.82
N ALA A 212 13.93 19.23 -4.40
CA ALA A 212 15.20 19.04 -3.73
C ALA A 212 15.89 20.41 -3.47
N GLY A 213 16.73 20.44 -2.43
CA GLY A 213 17.56 21.60 -2.10
C GLY A 213 17.26 22.17 -0.72
N GLY A 214 18.13 23.09 -0.28
CA GLY A 214 18.14 23.62 1.09
C GLY A 214 18.00 25.14 1.15
N SER A 215 17.68 25.83 0.07
CA SER A 215 17.43 27.26 0.08
C SER A 215 16.03 27.59 0.64
N SER A 216 15.80 28.84 1.01
CA SER A 216 14.47 29.32 1.38
C SER A 216 13.44 29.09 0.29
N ASP A 217 13.84 29.33 -0.96
CA ASP A 217 12.98 29.18 -2.13
C ASP A 217 12.61 27.71 -2.35
N ASP A 218 13.54 26.77 -2.15
CA ASP A 218 13.26 25.33 -2.23
C ASP A 218 12.26 24.90 -1.15
N PHE A 219 12.39 25.46 0.05
CA PHE A 219 11.46 25.20 1.15
C PHE A 219 10.06 25.74 0.84
N GLU A 220 9.96 26.99 0.39
CA GLU A 220 8.70 27.64 0.03
C GLU A 220 7.97 26.86 -1.08
N GLN A 221 8.74 26.33 -2.03
CA GLN A 221 8.20 25.52 -3.10
C GLN A 221 7.63 24.19 -2.59
N ARG A 222 8.32 23.50 -1.66
CA ARG A 222 7.79 22.29 -1.04
C ARG A 222 6.53 22.58 -0.23
N GLU A 223 6.53 23.68 0.53
CA GLU A 223 5.38 24.08 1.32
C GLU A 223 4.17 24.37 0.41
N THR A 224 4.37 25.12 -0.67
CA THR A 224 3.32 25.40 -1.66
C THR A 224 2.78 24.11 -2.29
N ALA A 225 3.66 23.17 -2.63
CA ALA A 225 3.27 21.88 -3.19
C ALA A 225 2.40 21.07 -2.20
N ALA A 226 2.80 21.03 -0.93
CA ALA A 226 2.04 20.35 0.12
C ALA A 226 0.65 20.98 0.33
N PHE A 227 0.58 22.31 0.32
CA PHE A 227 -0.70 23.03 0.35
C PHE A 227 -1.62 22.67 -0.80
N ASN A 228 -1.06 22.63 -2.00
CA ASN A 228 -1.83 22.32 -3.19
C ASN A 228 -2.32 20.86 -3.19
N THR A 229 -1.53 19.95 -2.65
CA THR A 229 -1.95 18.55 -2.48
C THR A 229 -3.10 18.45 -1.49
N ALA A 230 -2.95 19.04 -0.32
CA ALA A 230 -4.00 19.05 0.69
C ALA A 230 -5.29 19.68 0.16
N TYR A 231 -5.17 20.84 -0.54
CA TYR A 231 -6.31 21.50 -1.16
C TYR A 231 -6.99 20.61 -2.21
N PHE A 232 -6.19 19.88 -3.02
CA PHE A 232 -6.71 18.99 -4.03
C PHE A 232 -7.44 17.79 -3.40
N ILE A 233 -6.85 17.16 -2.39
CA ILE A 233 -7.50 16.07 -1.65
C ILE A 233 -8.82 16.56 -1.06
N ASP A 234 -8.82 17.72 -0.42
CA ASP A 234 -9.98 18.30 0.24
C ASP A 234 -11.16 18.54 -0.74
N TYR A 235 -10.90 19.18 -1.86
CA TYR A 235 -11.97 19.59 -2.78
C TYR A 235 -12.18 18.67 -3.98
N TYR A 236 -11.26 17.80 -4.31
CA TYR A 236 -11.44 16.82 -5.37
C TYR A 236 -11.95 15.48 -4.83
N TYR A 237 -11.26 14.94 -3.85
CA TYR A 237 -11.57 13.61 -3.31
C TYR A 237 -12.59 13.66 -2.17
N ASN A 238 -12.49 14.61 -1.26
CA ASN A 238 -13.42 14.72 -0.14
C ASN A 238 -14.61 15.64 -0.45
N GLY A 239 -14.49 16.57 -1.39
CA GLY A 239 -15.57 17.36 -1.99
C GLY A 239 -16.69 17.80 -1.05
N ALA A 240 -17.88 17.26 -1.23
CA ALA A 240 -19.03 17.56 -0.40
C ALA A 240 -18.94 16.96 1.02
N GLY A 241 -18.01 16.02 1.27
CA GLY A 241 -17.75 15.46 2.60
C GLY A 241 -17.14 16.48 3.56
N THR A 242 -16.49 17.52 3.04
CA THR A 242 -15.97 18.61 3.88
C THR A 242 -17.04 19.62 4.30
N GLY A 243 -18.21 19.61 3.68
CA GLY A 243 -19.25 20.62 3.88
C GLY A 243 -18.86 22.02 3.39
N VAL A 244 -17.65 22.19 2.85
CA VAL A 244 -17.08 23.45 2.39
C VAL A 244 -16.90 23.39 0.89
N SER A 245 -17.59 24.27 0.15
CA SER A 245 -17.35 24.40 -1.29
C SER A 245 -15.94 24.97 -1.55
N ASP A 246 -15.32 24.59 -2.69
CA ASP A 246 -14.05 25.18 -3.11
C ASP A 246 -14.15 26.72 -3.19
N PRO A 247 -13.57 27.47 -2.22
CA PRO A 247 -13.79 28.90 -2.10
C PRO A 247 -13.08 29.68 -3.21
N ASN A 248 -12.11 29.07 -3.88
CA ASN A 248 -11.29 29.72 -4.89
C ASN A 248 -11.55 29.18 -6.29
N SER A 249 -12.46 28.22 -6.44
CA SER A 249 -12.77 27.56 -7.72
C SER A 249 -11.49 27.08 -8.45
N ARG A 250 -10.54 26.52 -7.72
CA ARG A 250 -9.23 26.14 -8.22
C ARG A 250 -9.22 24.72 -8.79
N VAL A 251 -10.04 23.85 -8.22
CA VAL A 251 -10.15 22.48 -8.69
C VAL A 251 -11.05 22.49 -9.92
N ALA A 252 -10.43 22.48 -11.11
CA ALA A 252 -11.10 22.51 -12.40
C ALA A 252 -11.62 21.13 -12.82
N VAL A 253 -12.05 20.34 -11.90
CA VAL A 253 -12.65 19.05 -12.19
C VAL A 253 -14.14 19.16 -12.13
N PRO A 254 -14.85 18.34 -12.89
CA PRO A 254 -16.28 18.28 -12.73
C PRO A 254 -16.53 18.15 -11.23
N SER A 255 -17.40 19.01 -10.72
CA SER A 255 -17.84 18.90 -9.35
C SER A 255 -18.19 17.44 -9.15
N VAL A 256 -17.36 16.74 -8.42
CA VAL A 256 -17.54 15.32 -8.16
C VAL A 256 -18.91 15.26 -7.48
N GLY A 257 -19.87 14.69 -8.17
CA GLY A 257 -21.23 14.58 -7.64
C GLY A 257 -21.27 13.57 -6.51
N GLU A 258 -20.19 12.81 -6.37
CA GLU A 258 -20.04 11.76 -5.38
C GLU A 258 -18.71 11.95 -4.66
N VAL A 259 -18.80 12.01 -3.37
CA VAL A 259 -17.70 12.03 -2.42
C VAL A 259 -17.22 10.59 -2.28
N LEU A 260 -15.95 10.38 -2.01
CA LEU A 260 -15.48 9.08 -1.54
C LEU A 260 -16.30 8.62 -0.34
N ASP A 261 -16.64 7.36 -0.26
CA ASP A 261 -17.36 6.82 0.87
C ASP A 261 -16.57 6.95 2.18
N GLU A 262 -17.22 6.69 3.31
CA GLU A 262 -16.64 6.87 4.64
C GLU A 262 -15.54 5.83 4.98
N HIS A 263 -15.31 4.87 4.10
CA HIS A 263 -14.35 3.78 4.27
C HIS A 263 -13.15 3.87 3.31
N THR A 264 -13.19 4.80 2.35
CA THR A 264 -12.15 4.98 1.33
C THR A 264 -11.17 6.10 1.72
N PRO A 265 -9.98 5.77 2.25
CA PRO A 265 -8.97 6.78 2.62
C PRO A 265 -8.20 7.29 1.40
N VAL A 266 -7.59 8.46 1.56
CA VAL A 266 -6.49 8.93 0.73
C VAL A 266 -5.18 8.64 1.45
N ILE A 267 -4.29 7.87 0.80
CA ILE A 267 -2.94 7.58 1.25
C ILE A 267 -1.98 8.08 0.19
N TRP A 268 -1.03 8.92 0.52
CA TRP A 268 -0.06 9.39 -0.43
C TRP A 268 1.37 9.35 0.14
N GLY A 269 2.37 9.19 -0.70
CA GLY A 269 3.74 9.09 -0.26
C GLY A 269 4.73 9.59 -1.29
N GLY A 270 5.99 9.61 -0.91
CA GLY A 270 7.07 9.96 -1.81
C GLY A 270 8.31 10.51 -1.12
N ASP A 271 9.22 10.96 -1.95
CA ASP A 271 10.35 11.76 -1.55
C ASP A 271 9.90 13.23 -1.41
N LEU A 272 9.63 13.63 -0.17
CA LEU A 272 9.18 14.99 0.14
C LEU A 272 10.36 15.97 0.26
N ASN A 273 11.60 15.50 0.14
CA ASN A 273 12.82 16.28 0.27
C ASN A 273 12.88 17.17 1.52
N GLN A 274 12.16 16.75 2.57
CA GLN A 274 12.00 17.51 3.82
C GLN A 274 12.53 16.74 5.01
N ASN A 275 13.60 17.26 5.61
CA ASN A 275 14.17 16.67 6.82
C ASN A 275 13.39 17.15 8.06
N PRO A 276 13.00 16.28 9.01
CA PRO A 276 12.27 16.65 10.22
C PRO A 276 13.04 17.55 11.17
N SER A 277 14.36 17.67 11.06
CA SER A 277 15.17 18.59 11.86
C SER A 277 15.11 20.05 11.41
N SER A 278 14.51 20.34 10.25
CA SER A 278 14.32 21.70 9.78
C SER A 278 13.14 22.39 10.47
N THR A 279 13.18 23.71 10.50
CA THR A 279 12.16 24.53 11.15
C THR A 279 10.79 24.37 10.53
N SER A 280 9.97 23.52 11.04
CA SER A 280 8.59 23.26 10.61
C SER A 280 8.42 22.08 9.65
N PRO A 281 8.96 20.92 9.98
CA PRO A 281 8.70 19.70 9.20
C PRO A 281 7.21 19.37 9.14
N ASN A 282 6.48 19.64 10.21
CA ASN A 282 5.05 19.46 10.29
C ASN A 282 4.30 20.28 9.24
N SER A 283 4.80 21.44 8.83
CA SER A 283 4.08 22.28 7.87
C SER A 283 4.00 21.69 6.48
N ILE A 284 4.90 20.80 6.08
CA ILE A 284 4.87 20.16 4.77
C ILE A 284 4.12 18.83 4.84
N MET A 285 4.40 18.02 5.84
CA MET A 285 3.87 16.67 5.97
C MET A 285 2.45 16.63 6.53
N THR A 286 2.11 17.55 7.42
CA THR A 286 0.77 17.72 7.98
C THR A 286 -0.03 18.85 7.31
N ARG A 287 0.40 19.32 6.16
CA ARG A 287 -0.38 20.28 5.40
C ARG A 287 -1.49 19.64 4.57
N ALA A 288 -1.69 18.39 4.70
CA ALA A 288 -3.02 17.85 4.59
C ALA A 288 -3.99 18.54 5.59
N GLU A 289 -3.51 19.00 6.73
CA GLU A 289 -4.16 20.01 7.57
C GLU A 289 -4.03 21.41 6.95
N PHE A 290 -4.80 21.68 5.97
CA PHE A 290 -4.77 22.97 5.30
C PHE A 290 -5.48 24.07 6.11
N PHE A 291 -5.13 25.35 5.88
CA PHE A 291 -5.81 26.47 6.50
C PHE A 291 -7.27 26.60 6.03
N GLY A 292 -8.16 26.51 6.93
CA GLY A 292 -9.58 26.68 6.72
C GLY A 292 -10.35 25.78 7.68
N GLY A 293 -11.60 26.10 7.93
CA GLY A 293 -12.38 25.34 8.88
C GLY A 293 -12.56 23.90 8.45
N THR A 294 -12.61 23.05 9.43
CA THR A 294 -13.08 21.69 9.27
C THR A 294 -14.62 21.72 9.31
N ASP A 295 -15.25 20.77 8.68
CA ASP A 295 -16.71 20.62 8.76
C ASP A 295 -17.16 19.85 10.01
N GLY A 296 -16.21 19.42 10.84
CA GLY A 296 -16.44 18.62 12.03
C GLY A 296 -16.48 17.11 11.75
N THR A 297 -16.13 16.69 10.56
CA THR A 297 -15.84 15.29 10.22
C THR A 297 -14.32 15.09 10.22
N ASP A 298 -13.86 13.87 10.43
CA ASP A 298 -12.43 13.55 10.36
C ASP A 298 -11.98 13.24 8.92
N ARG A 299 -12.73 13.68 7.93
CA ARG A 299 -12.39 13.50 6.50
C ARG A 299 -11.88 14.75 5.82
N ASP A 300 -11.71 15.81 6.56
CA ASP A 300 -11.20 17.08 6.07
C ASP A 300 -9.69 17.20 6.25
N ARG A 301 -9.18 18.40 6.15
CA ARG A 301 -7.75 18.72 6.19
C ARG A 301 -7.07 18.49 7.53
N SER A 302 -7.83 18.34 8.60
CA SER A 302 -7.28 18.01 9.91
C SER A 302 -7.08 16.51 10.13
N ASP A 303 -7.58 15.70 9.20
CA ASP A 303 -7.53 14.24 9.22
C ASP A 303 -6.30 13.71 8.50
N ALA A 304 -5.13 14.08 8.95
CA ALA A 304 -3.90 13.59 8.34
C ALA A 304 -2.78 13.30 9.34
N SER A 305 -2.18 12.16 9.17
CA SER A 305 -0.96 11.72 9.81
C SER A 305 0.15 11.42 8.82
N PHE A 306 1.38 11.32 9.29
CA PHE A 306 2.53 10.93 8.47
C PHE A 306 3.42 9.93 9.20
N SER A 307 4.14 9.11 8.43
CA SER A 307 5.00 8.06 8.95
C SER A 307 6.16 8.60 9.79
N ASN A 308 6.38 8.00 10.94
CA ASN A 308 7.52 8.24 11.82
C ASN A 308 8.41 6.99 11.95
N ALA A 309 8.57 6.31 10.84
CA ALA A 309 9.20 5.01 10.71
C ALA A 309 10.68 4.98 11.13
N SER A 310 11.12 3.84 11.60
CA SER A 310 12.54 3.53 11.85
C SER A 310 12.87 2.11 11.38
N GLN A 311 14.14 1.84 11.17
CA GLN A 311 14.61 0.47 10.90
C GLN A 311 14.49 -0.36 12.20
N PRO A 312 13.72 -1.45 12.22
CA PRO A 312 13.31 -2.12 13.46
C PRO A 312 14.44 -2.71 14.31
N VAL A 313 15.55 -3.08 13.68
CA VAL A 313 16.69 -3.73 14.35
C VAL A 313 17.74 -2.71 14.80
N SER A 314 17.99 -1.67 14.01
CA SER A 314 19.03 -0.68 14.29
C SER A 314 18.51 0.59 14.94
N GLY A 315 17.22 0.89 14.82
CA GLY A 315 16.61 2.15 15.25
C GLY A 315 16.95 3.35 14.35
N ASP A 316 17.56 3.11 13.18
CA ASP A 316 17.92 4.18 12.23
C ASP A 316 16.65 4.77 11.59
N THR A 317 16.55 6.09 11.57
CA THR A 317 15.42 6.82 10.99
C THR A 317 15.75 7.48 9.65
N SER A 318 16.97 7.31 9.14
CA SER A 318 17.37 7.90 7.87
C SER A 318 16.82 7.14 6.69
N THR A 319 16.22 7.86 5.75
CA THR A 319 15.72 7.32 4.48
C THR A 319 16.66 7.65 3.33
N GLN A 320 17.49 8.70 3.43
CA GLN A 320 18.48 9.06 2.43
C GLN A 320 19.87 9.18 3.04
N GLY A 321 20.87 8.61 2.37
CA GLY A 321 22.25 8.61 2.84
C GLY A 321 22.41 8.03 4.25
N SER A 322 23.05 8.77 5.16
CA SER A 322 23.33 8.33 6.53
C SER A 322 22.56 9.08 7.62
N SER A 323 21.87 10.16 7.29
CA SER A 323 21.28 11.06 8.31
C SER A 323 20.05 11.82 7.88
N SER A 324 19.70 11.83 6.60
CA SER A 324 18.53 12.55 6.11
C SER A 324 17.29 11.66 6.14
N ARG A 325 16.15 12.23 6.49
CA ARG A 325 14.85 11.60 6.41
C ARG A 325 14.00 12.43 5.48
N LEU A 326 13.80 11.96 4.27
CA LEU A 326 13.17 12.71 3.18
C LEU A 326 11.89 12.06 2.68
N ASP A 327 11.74 10.75 2.92
CA ASP A 327 10.68 9.92 2.37
C ASP A 327 9.64 9.64 3.43
N TYR A 328 8.36 9.80 3.06
CA TYR A 328 7.23 9.67 3.97
C TYR A 328 6.02 9.07 3.27
N ILE A 329 5.12 8.49 4.08
CA ILE A 329 3.75 8.16 3.70
C ILE A 329 2.83 8.98 4.62
N CYS A 330 1.82 9.63 4.03
CA CYS A 330 0.78 10.41 4.71
C CYS A 330 -0.57 9.75 4.44
N TRP A 331 -1.49 9.83 5.37
CA TRP A 331 -2.82 9.20 5.24
C TRP A 331 -3.89 9.90 6.07
N GLN A 332 -5.15 9.66 5.74
CA GLN A 332 -6.31 10.04 6.55
C GLN A 332 -6.44 9.05 7.71
N ASP A 333 -6.19 9.53 8.94
CA ASP A 333 -6.07 8.67 10.12
C ASP A 333 -7.39 8.33 10.80
N SER A 334 -8.49 9.02 10.43
CA SER A 334 -9.84 8.61 10.82
C SER A 334 -10.30 7.32 10.14
N ILE A 335 -9.74 7.00 8.96
CA ILE A 335 -10.15 5.84 8.16
C ILE A 335 -9.07 4.75 8.18
N ALA A 336 -7.82 5.11 7.92
CA ALA A 336 -6.71 4.17 7.85
C ALA A 336 -5.91 4.18 9.16
N GLN A 337 -5.85 3.05 9.84
CA GLN A 337 -5.06 2.89 11.06
C GLN A 337 -3.74 2.19 10.75
N VAL A 338 -2.67 2.59 11.41
CA VAL A 338 -1.36 1.96 11.26
C VAL A 338 -1.21 0.79 12.23
N ARG A 339 -1.03 -0.40 11.68
CA ARG A 339 -0.55 -1.53 12.49
C ARG A 339 0.95 -1.42 12.70
N ARG A 340 1.69 -1.06 11.63
CA ARG A 340 3.14 -0.99 11.65
C ARG A 340 3.68 -0.06 10.60
N GLU A 341 4.75 0.63 10.95
CA GLU A 341 5.55 1.42 10.04
C GLU A 341 7.04 1.12 10.23
N PHE A 342 7.79 1.05 9.16
CA PHE A 342 9.23 0.79 9.25
C PHE A 342 9.98 1.26 8.00
N ILE A 343 11.31 1.44 8.16
CA ILE A 343 12.26 1.65 7.08
C ILE A 343 12.98 0.34 6.84
N PHE A 344 13.08 -0.10 5.58
CA PHE A 344 13.92 -1.24 5.26
C PHE A 344 15.33 -0.77 4.89
N ARG A 345 16.30 -1.26 5.65
CA ARG A 345 17.73 -1.07 5.39
C ARG A 345 18.47 -2.38 5.70
N SER A 346 19.23 -2.88 4.72
CA SER A 346 19.96 -4.15 4.89
C SER A 346 21.18 -4.05 5.79
N SER A 347 21.66 -2.83 6.07
CA SER A 347 22.81 -2.56 6.93
C SER A 347 22.43 -1.71 8.15
N GLY A 348 23.33 -1.62 9.11
CA GLY A 348 23.15 -0.82 10.32
C GLY A 348 23.59 -1.55 11.57
N SER A 349 23.48 -0.89 12.71
CA SER A 349 23.80 -1.47 14.01
C SER A 349 22.99 -2.74 14.25
N ASN A 350 23.63 -3.80 14.67
CA ASN A 350 23.02 -5.11 14.94
C ASN A 350 22.48 -5.86 13.71
N MET A 351 22.55 -5.30 12.49
CA MET A 351 22.19 -6.04 11.28
C MET A 351 23.20 -7.14 10.95
N ASN A 352 22.69 -8.25 10.49
CA ASN A 352 23.46 -9.36 9.95
C ASN A 352 22.61 -10.15 8.93
N THR A 353 23.23 -11.05 8.20
CA THR A 353 22.55 -11.80 7.13
C THR A 353 21.35 -12.61 7.62
N GLY A 354 21.40 -13.15 8.86
CA GLY A 354 20.30 -13.92 9.44
C GLY A 354 19.07 -13.07 9.83
N ARG A 355 19.19 -11.74 9.81
CA ARG A 355 18.11 -10.79 10.07
C ARG A 355 17.52 -10.19 8.80
N LEU A 356 18.06 -10.56 7.64
CA LEU A 356 17.55 -10.14 6.36
C LEU A 356 16.52 -11.14 5.85
N PRO A 357 15.43 -10.66 5.24
CA PRO A 357 14.44 -11.55 4.63
C PRO A 357 15.00 -12.24 3.38
N PHE A 358 14.43 -13.39 3.03
CA PHE A 358 14.61 -13.95 1.69
C PHE A 358 13.82 -13.11 0.68
N PRO A 359 14.38 -12.79 -0.50
CA PRO A 359 15.68 -13.22 -1.06
C PRO A 359 16.83 -12.23 -0.81
N VAL A 360 16.69 -11.20 0.01
CA VAL A 360 17.76 -10.23 0.29
C VAL A 360 18.94 -10.90 1.00
N ASN A 361 18.68 -11.82 1.94
CA ASN A 361 19.72 -12.56 2.66
C ASN A 361 20.62 -13.43 1.77
N SER A 362 20.19 -13.68 0.54
CA SER A 362 20.94 -14.41 -0.49
C SER A 362 21.44 -13.49 -1.62
N PHE A 363 21.46 -12.17 -1.39
CA PHE A 363 22.03 -11.24 -2.36
C PHE A 363 23.51 -11.56 -2.58
N PRO A 364 23.95 -11.67 -3.85
CA PRO A 364 25.31 -12.06 -4.17
C PRO A 364 26.34 -11.11 -3.55
N THR A 365 27.49 -11.63 -3.21
CA THR A 365 28.63 -10.96 -2.57
C THR A 365 28.41 -10.48 -1.14
N ASN A 366 27.51 -9.57 -0.87
CA ASN A 366 27.27 -9.05 0.47
C ASN A 366 25.79 -8.65 0.66
N PRO A 367 24.96 -9.48 1.29
CA PRO A 367 23.57 -9.16 1.56
C PRO A 367 23.34 -7.86 2.33
N LEU A 368 24.29 -7.44 3.17
CA LEU A 368 24.21 -6.22 3.93
C LEU A 368 24.40 -4.95 3.07
N SER A 369 24.87 -5.07 1.84
CA SER A 369 25.00 -3.95 0.91
C SER A 369 23.77 -3.78 -0.02
N ALA A 370 22.79 -4.69 0.02
CA ALA A 370 21.69 -4.69 -0.94
C ALA A 370 20.95 -3.34 -0.99
N SER A 371 20.54 -2.78 0.16
CA SER A 371 19.80 -1.52 0.16
C SER A 371 20.63 -0.31 -0.28
N SER A 372 21.95 -0.31 -0.05
CA SER A 372 22.81 0.79 -0.50
C SER A 372 23.23 0.67 -1.96
N LEU A 373 23.10 -0.51 -2.55
CA LEU A 373 23.29 -0.72 -3.97
C LEU A 373 22.03 -0.43 -4.77
N ALA A 374 20.87 -0.72 -4.17
CA ALA A 374 19.58 -0.51 -4.81
C ALA A 374 19.27 0.98 -5.07
N SER A 375 19.56 1.83 -4.09
CA SER A 375 19.32 3.28 -4.17
C SER A 375 20.06 3.98 -3.03
N ASP A 376 20.34 5.27 -3.18
CA ASP A 376 20.79 6.14 -2.09
C ASP A 376 19.66 6.47 -1.09
N HIS A 377 18.39 6.19 -1.46
CA HIS A 377 17.23 6.20 -0.58
C HIS A 377 16.89 4.81 -0.01
N ARG A 378 16.08 4.79 1.04
CA ARG A 378 15.57 3.59 1.70
C ARG A 378 14.05 3.61 1.66
N PRO A 379 13.41 2.48 1.32
CA PRO A 379 11.96 2.45 1.29
C PRO A 379 11.37 2.64 2.69
N VAL A 380 10.27 3.37 2.73
CA VAL A 380 9.37 3.50 3.86
C VAL A 380 8.15 2.61 3.61
N ILE A 381 7.80 1.80 4.60
CA ILE A 381 6.72 0.85 4.53
C ILE A 381 5.74 1.10 5.67
N VAL A 382 4.45 1.06 5.35
CA VAL A 382 3.36 1.11 6.32
C VAL A 382 2.38 -0.02 6.04
N ASP A 383 2.06 -0.78 7.07
CA ASP A 383 0.99 -1.77 7.07
C ASP A 383 -0.25 -1.12 7.68
N PHE A 384 -1.28 -0.92 6.88
CA PHE A 384 -2.53 -0.30 7.26
C PHE A 384 -3.60 -1.33 7.59
N ILE A 385 -4.34 -1.06 8.65
CA ILE A 385 -5.63 -1.65 8.95
C ILE A 385 -6.66 -0.72 8.30
N LEU A 386 -7.35 -1.21 7.29
CA LEU A 386 -8.46 -0.51 6.66
C LEU A 386 -9.79 -1.03 7.24
N PRO A 387 -10.90 -0.27 7.07
CA PRO A 387 -12.21 -0.73 7.48
C PRO A 387 -12.55 -2.09 6.87
N GLU A 388 -12.97 -3.02 7.72
CA GLU A 388 -13.45 -4.31 7.24
C GLU A 388 -14.88 -4.17 6.71
N PRO A 389 -15.29 -4.96 5.71
CA PRO A 389 -16.69 -5.00 5.30
C PRO A 389 -17.56 -5.21 6.53
N ALA A 390 -18.66 -4.46 6.61
CA ALA A 390 -19.68 -4.83 7.57
C ALA A 390 -20.01 -6.29 7.25
N GLY A 391 -19.59 -7.20 8.14
CA GLY A 391 -19.91 -8.61 7.94
C GLY A 391 -21.39 -8.69 7.63
N ASP A 392 -21.78 -9.48 6.64
CA ASP A 392 -23.19 -9.81 6.47
C ASP A 392 -23.72 -10.09 7.86
N PRO A 393 -24.78 -9.38 8.30
CA PRO A 393 -25.27 -9.58 9.65
C PRO A 393 -25.38 -11.08 9.81
N CYS A 394 -24.60 -11.63 10.72
CA CYS A 394 -24.47 -13.07 10.86
C CYS A 394 -25.88 -13.62 10.90
N PRO A 395 -26.34 -14.33 9.84
CA PRO A 395 -27.70 -14.81 9.87
C PRO A 395 -27.82 -15.69 11.12
N ALA A 396 -28.75 -15.37 12.02
CA ALA A 396 -29.06 -16.36 13.04
C ALA A 396 -28.99 -17.75 12.38
N PRO A 397 -28.22 -18.72 12.93
CA PRO A 397 -28.15 -19.00 14.34
C PRO A 397 -26.82 -18.79 15.06
N PRO A 398 -25.65 -18.49 14.46
CA PRO A 398 -24.48 -18.40 15.34
C PRO A 398 -24.44 -17.14 16.19
N ASP A 399 -24.90 -15.99 15.68
CA ASP A 399 -25.17 -14.79 16.50
C ASP A 399 -26.61 -14.86 17.03
N TYR A 400 -26.77 -15.59 18.11
CA TYR A 400 -28.09 -15.92 18.62
C TYR A 400 -28.74 -14.81 19.44
N ASN A 401 -27.94 -13.84 19.88
CA ASN A 401 -28.41 -12.69 20.67
C ASN A 401 -28.52 -11.41 19.82
N ASP A 402 -28.21 -11.46 18.53
CA ASP A 402 -28.23 -10.36 17.55
C ASP A 402 -27.37 -9.16 17.99
N ASP A 403 -26.20 -9.40 18.62
CA ASP A 403 -25.28 -8.33 19.01
C ASP A 403 -24.10 -8.16 18.00
N ASN A 404 -24.10 -8.90 16.90
CA ASN A 404 -23.09 -9.00 15.86
C ASN A 404 -21.72 -9.47 16.33
N ILE A 405 -21.63 -10.13 17.48
CA ILE A 405 -20.39 -10.68 18.01
C ILE A 405 -20.60 -12.15 18.40
N ILE A 406 -20.06 -13.07 17.63
CA ILE A 406 -20.10 -14.49 17.99
C ILE A 406 -19.21 -14.74 19.21
N ASN A 407 -19.83 -15.03 20.33
CA ASN A 407 -19.14 -15.30 21.58
C ASN A 407 -19.95 -16.21 22.52
N PHE A 408 -19.47 -16.40 23.75
CA PHE A 408 -20.13 -17.25 24.74
C PHE A 408 -21.58 -16.83 25.05
N PHE A 409 -21.93 -15.56 24.87
CA PHE A 409 -23.29 -15.09 25.16
C PHE A 409 -24.31 -15.65 24.16
N ASP A 410 -23.92 -15.92 22.91
CA ASP A 410 -24.77 -16.60 21.93
C ASP A 410 -25.06 -18.04 22.32
N VAL A 411 -24.01 -18.75 22.76
CA VAL A 411 -24.18 -20.12 23.30
C VAL A 411 -25.14 -20.11 24.49
N SER A 412 -25.00 -19.12 25.37
CA SER A 412 -25.87 -18.99 26.52
C SER A 412 -27.32 -18.66 26.15
N ALA A 413 -27.52 -17.76 25.17
CA ALA A 413 -28.83 -17.38 24.63
C ALA A 413 -29.51 -18.55 23.94
N PHE A 414 -28.78 -19.26 23.06
CA PHE A 414 -29.27 -20.46 22.40
C PHE A 414 -29.69 -21.56 23.39
N LEU A 415 -28.85 -21.88 24.37
CA LEU A 415 -29.18 -22.90 25.39
C LEU A 415 -30.38 -22.49 26.24
N GLY A 416 -30.53 -21.18 26.50
CA GLY A 416 -31.71 -20.63 27.15
C GLY A 416 -33.00 -20.87 26.35
N ALA A 417 -32.97 -20.53 25.08
CA ALA A 417 -34.08 -20.75 24.15
C ALA A 417 -34.38 -22.25 23.95
N PHE A 418 -33.35 -23.06 23.75
CA PHE A 418 -33.47 -24.50 23.61
C PHE A 418 -34.12 -25.17 24.82
N SER A 419 -33.70 -24.79 26.06
CA SER A 419 -34.30 -25.34 27.29
C SER A 419 -35.74 -24.89 27.52
N ASN A 420 -36.12 -23.75 26.95
CA ASN A 420 -37.51 -23.27 26.97
C ASN A 420 -38.36 -23.75 25.80
N GLN A 421 -37.79 -24.56 24.91
CA GLN A 421 -38.42 -25.02 23.67
C GLN A 421 -38.94 -23.86 22.81
N ASP A 422 -38.16 -22.77 22.76
CA ASP A 422 -38.48 -21.66 21.90
C ASP A 422 -38.28 -22.08 20.43
N PRO A 423 -39.25 -21.80 19.54
CA PRO A 423 -39.14 -22.16 18.12
C PRO A 423 -37.87 -21.68 17.42
N SER A 424 -37.26 -20.61 17.89
CA SER A 424 -35.98 -20.12 17.35
C SER A 424 -34.80 -21.08 17.58
N ALA A 425 -34.92 -21.99 18.55
CA ALA A 425 -33.89 -22.98 18.84
C ALA A 425 -34.08 -24.32 18.09
N ASP A 426 -35.19 -24.49 17.35
CA ASP A 426 -35.38 -25.55 16.35
C ASP A 426 -34.63 -25.16 15.07
N ILE A 427 -33.33 -25.30 15.08
CA ILE A 427 -32.46 -24.87 13.97
C ILE A 427 -32.57 -25.81 12.77
N THR A 428 -32.86 -27.08 13.02
CA THR A 428 -33.10 -28.06 11.98
C THR A 428 -34.45 -27.89 11.32
N GLY A 429 -35.42 -27.22 11.96
CA GLY A 429 -36.76 -26.97 11.47
C GLY A 429 -37.64 -28.23 11.41
N ASP A 430 -37.29 -29.28 12.17
CA ASP A 430 -38.01 -30.54 12.19
C ASP A 430 -39.12 -30.62 13.26
N GLY A 431 -39.23 -29.56 14.07
CA GLY A 431 -40.23 -29.44 15.14
C GLY A 431 -39.87 -30.19 16.42
N SER A 432 -38.64 -30.71 16.49
CA SER A 432 -38.12 -31.42 17.70
C SER A 432 -36.96 -30.61 18.30
N PHE A 433 -36.90 -30.51 19.60
CA PHE A 433 -35.77 -29.88 20.30
C PHE A 433 -34.86 -31.00 20.81
N ASP A 434 -33.84 -31.33 20.01
CA ASP A 434 -32.96 -32.43 20.31
C ASP A 434 -31.46 -32.16 20.06
N PHE A 435 -30.64 -33.19 20.11
CA PHE A 435 -29.20 -33.08 19.91
C PHE A 435 -28.84 -32.53 18.53
N PHE A 436 -29.65 -32.70 17.51
CA PHE A 436 -29.34 -32.26 16.14
C PHE A 436 -29.35 -30.74 16.07
N ASP A 437 -30.28 -30.04 16.76
CA ASP A 437 -30.28 -28.57 16.82
C ASP A 437 -29.03 -28.04 17.50
N VAL A 438 -28.67 -28.66 18.65
CA VAL A 438 -27.43 -28.29 19.35
C VAL A 438 -26.19 -28.53 18.47
N SER A 439 -26.17 -29.65 17.74
CA SER A 439 -25.04 -29.99 16.87
C SER A 439 -24.90 -29.02 15.69
N VAL A 440 -26.02 -28.62 15.07
CA VAL A 440 -26.01 -27.63 13.99
C VAL A 440 -25.59 -26.27 14.52
N PHE A 441 -26.14 -25.83 15.66
CA PHE A 441 -25.72 -24.56 16.28
C PHE A 441 -24.23 -24.53 16.58
N LEU A 442 -23.68 -25.57 17.22
CA LEU A 442 -22.25 -25.62 17.55
C LEU A 442 -21.38 -25.70 16.29
N GLY A 443 -21.86 -26.34 15.21
CA GLY A 443 -21.19 -26.32 13.93
C GLY A 443 -21.08 -24.91 13.37
N LEU A 444 -22.20 -24.19 13.26
CA LEU A 444 -22.25 -22.81 12.79
C LEU A 444 -21.45 -21.85 13.69
N TYR A 445 -21.52 -22.05 15.00
CA TYR A 445 -20.74 -21.28 15.97
C TYR A 445 -19.22 -21.51 15.81
N SER A 446 -18.82 -22.77 15.53
CA SER A 446 -17.41 -23.15 15.33
C SER A 446 -16.86 -22.63 13.98
N ASP A 447 -17.70 -22.63 12.96
CA ASP A 447 -17.32 -22.15 11.63
C ASP A 447 -17.22 -20.61 11.57
N GLY A 448 -17.82 -19.95 12.55
CA GLY A 448 -17.87 -18.48 12.60
C GLY A 448 -18.90 -17.91 11.60
N CYS A 449 -18.97 -16.59 11.54
CA CYS A 449 -19.62 -15.91 10.42
C CYS A 449 -18.76 -16.05 9.17
N PRO A 450 -19.37 -16.29 8.00
CA PRO A 450 -18.64 -16.32 6.72
C PRO A 450 -17.98 -14.99 6.41
#